data_81bc83cdd3bca337a1209e31a45401f7
#
_entry.id   81bc83cdd3bca337a1209e31a45401f7
#
_cell.length_a   1.000
_cell.length_b   1.000
_cell.length_c   1.000
_cell.angle_alpha   90.00
_cell.angle_beta   90.00
_cell.angle_gamma   90.00
#
_symmetry.space_group_name_H-M   'P 1'
#
loop_
_entity.id
_entity.type
_entity.pdbx_description
1 polymer ?
#
loop_
_entity_poly.entity_id
_entity_poly.type
_entity_poly.pdbx_seq_one_letter_code
_entity_poly.pdbx_strand_id
1 'polypeptide(L)'
;MKTEMEKCLAGEWYDCHAPVFLELKGKTHRLLMRYNSLSYEQKEEKYAILKEMFGSIGTEVSVGHSFLCDYGCNIHIGDNVTVNIGCVFVDCNKITVGNNVPVSYTHLTLPTIA
;
A
#
# COMPACT_ATOMS: atom_id res chain seq x y z
N MET A 1 -12.45 16.90 19.19
CA MET A 1 -11.05 16.48 19.34
C MET A 1 -10.71 15.48 18.24
N LYS A 2 -9.57 15.66 17.59
CA LYS A 2 -9.13 14.74 16.53
C LYS A 2 -8.56 13.45 17.13
N THR A 3 -8.86 12.33 16.46
CA THR A 3 -8.21 11.05 16.76
C THR A 3 -6.76 11.11 16.26
N GLU A 4 -5.94 10.17 16.71
CA GLU A 4 -4.56 10.11 16.22
C GLU A 4 -4.51 9.85 14.71
N MET A 5 -5.44 9.06 14.16
CA MET A 5 -5.53 8.84 12.72
C MET A 5 -5.89 10.15 11.98
N GLU A 6 -6.84 10.92 12.50
CA GLU A 6 -7.20 12.20 11.90
C GLU A 6 -6.04 13.18 11.90
N LYS A 7 -5.27 13.23 12.99
CA LYS A 7 -4.07 14.06 13.07
C LYS A 7 -3.03 13.64 12.02
N CYS A 8 -2.81 12.34 11.90
CA CYS A 8 -1.86 11.79 10.93
C CYS A 8 -2.23 12.21 9.50
N LEU A 9 -3.49 12.03 9.13
CA LEU A 9 -3.97 12.36 7.78
C LEU A 9 -3.98 13.86 7.52
N ALA A 10 -4.10 14.67 8.57
CA ALA A 10 -4.06 16.12 8.46
C ALA A 10 -2.63 16.69 8.44
N GLY A 11 -1.61 15.84 8.59
CA GLY A 11 -0.22 16.29 8.62
C GLY A 11 0.20 16.90 9.96
N GLU A 12 -0.57 16.66 11.01
CA GLU A 12 -0.26 17.17 12.35
C GLU A 12 0.58 16.17 13.14
N TRP A 13 1.14 16.60 14.24
CA TRP A 13 1.82 15.70 15.17
C TRP A 13 0.83 14.66 15.70
N TYR A 14 1.24 13.40 15.70
CA TYR A 14 0.40 12.29 16.17
C TYR A 14 1.28 11.23 16.83
N ASP A 15 0.64 10.40 17.66
CA ASP A 15 1.31 9.29 18.31
C ASP A 15 1.31 8.07 17.36
N CYS A 16 2.45 7.81 16.73
CA CYS A 16 2.59 6.67 15.81
C CYS A 16 2.53 5.31 16.52
N HIS A 17 2.56 5.28 17.83
CA HIS A 17 2.43 4.07 18.63
C HIS A 17 1.01 3.89 19.19
N ALA A 18 0.05 4.76 18.81
CA ALA A 18 -1.33 4.61 19.23
C ALA A 18 -1.88 3.25 18.75
N PRO A 19 -2.80 2.64 19.53
CA PRO A 19 -3.32 1.30 19.20
C PRO A 19 -3.85 1.16 17.77
N VAL A 20 -4.48 2.20 17.22
CA VAL A 20 -5.04 2.16 15.87
C VAL A 20 -3.96 1.88 14.83
N PHE A 21 -2.76 2.45 15.00
CA PHE A 21 -1.66 2.24 14.05
C PHE A 21 -1.02 0.87 14.23
N LEU A 22 -0.85 0.43 15.47
CA LEU A 22 -0.27 -0.89 15.75
C LEU A 22 -1.14 -2.00 15.20
N GLU A 23 -2.46 -1.89 15.38
CA GLU A 23 -3.40 -2.87 14.87
C GLU A 23 -3.39 -2.90 13.33
N LEU A 24 -3.40 -1.72 12.71
CA LEU A 24 -3.39 -1.59 11.25
C LEU A 24 -2.10 -2.14 10.65
N LYS A 25 -0.96 -1.80 11.25
CA LYS A 25 0.34 -2.34 10.80
C LYS A 25 0.41 -3.85 10.93
N GLY A 26 -0.13 -4.40 12.01
CA GLY A 26 -0.17 -5.85 12.22
C GLY A 26 -0.98 -6.55 11.13
N LYS A 27 -2.15 -6.01 10.80
CA LYS A 27 -2.98 -6.53 9.73
C LYS A 27 -2.26 -6.48 8.37
N THR A 28 -1.66 -5.32 8.08
CA THR A 28 -0.93 -5.11 6.81
C THR A 28 0.25 -6.05 6.70
N HIS A 29 1.00 -6.23 7.79
CA HIS A 29 2.15 -7.13 7.80
C HIS A 29 1.74 -8.57 7.49
N ARG A 30 0.64 -9.04 8.07
CA ARG A 30 0.14 -10.38 7.79
C ARG A 30 -0.26 -10.55 6.32
N LEU A 31 -0.90 -9.54 5.74
CA LEU A 31 -1.26 -9.56 4.32
C LEU A 31 -0.03 -9.55 3.43
N LEU A 32 0.97 -8.74 3.77
CA LEU A 32 2.23 -8.68 3.02
C LEU A 32 2.99 -10.00 3.06
N MET A 33 3.03 -10.66 4.20
CA MET A 33 3.67 -11.97 4.31
C MET A 33 2.99 -12.99 3.41
N ARG A 34 1.66 -13.00 3.39
CA ARG A 34 0.90 -13.88 2.49
C ARG A 34 1.17 -13.54 1.04
N TYR A 35 1.11 -12.26 0.68
CA TYR A 35 1.35 -11.79 -0.67
C TYR A 35 2.72 -12.22 -1.18
N ASN A 36 3.75 -11.96 -0.38
CA ASN A 36 5.13 -12.21 -0.79
C ASN A 36 5.51 -13.70 -0.76
N SER A 37 4.65 -14.55 -0.21
CA SER A 37 4.85 -16.00 -0.23
C SER A 37 4.24 -16.68 -1.46
N LEU A 38 3.38 -15.97 -2.20
CA LEU A 38 2.71 -16.53 -3.37
C LEU A 38 3.63 -16.53 -4.58
N SER A 39 3.46 -17.55 -5.44
CA SER A 39 4.23 -17.63 -6.67
C SER A 39 3.68 -16.67 -7.73
N TYR A 40 4.49 -16.42 -8.74
CA TYR A 40 4.11 -15.50 -9.83
C TYR A 40 2.82 -15.93 -10.54
N GLU A 41 2.58 -17.23 -10.64
CA GLU A 41 1.40 -17.76 -11.35
C GLU A 41 0.10 -17.60 -10.56
N GLN A 42 0.17 -17.36 -9.25
CA GLN A 42 -1.01 -17.21 -8.40
C GLN A 42 -1.58 -15.80 -8.48
N LYS A 43 -1.91 -15.36 -9.68
CA LYS A 43 -2.33 -13.98 -9.94
C LYS A 43 -3.65 -13.62 -9.27
N GLU A 44 -4.60 -14.53 -9.24
CA GLU A 44 -5.91 -14.27 -8.64
C GLU A 44 -5.81 -14.10 -7.12
N GLU A 45 -5.05 -14.97 -6.46
CA GLU A 45 -4.83 -14.87 -5.01
C GLU A 45 -4.07 -13.60 -4.67
N LYS A 46 -3.08 -13.25 -5.47
CA LYS A 46 -2.31 -12.02 -5.28
C LYS A 46 -3.20 -10.79 -5.41
N TYR A 47 -4.04 -10.74 -6.44
CA TYR A 47 -4.96 -9.62 -6.63
C TYR A 47 -5.95 -9.49 -5.48
N ALA A 48 -6.47 -10.62 -4.99
CA ALA A 48 -7.39 -10.61 -3.86
C ALA A 48 -6.76 -10.01 -2.60
N ILE A 49 -5.49 -10.32 -2.34
CA ILE A 49 -4.77 -9.76 -1.20
C ILE A 49 -4.56 -8.25 -1.38
N LEU A 50 -4.17 -7.82 -2.57
CA LEU A 50 -3.99 -6.39 -2.86
C LEU A 50 -5.30 -5.63 -2.69
N LYS A 51 -6.40 -6.22 -3.14
CA LYS A 51 -7.73 -5.60 -3.02
C LYS A 51 -8.16 -5.47 -1.56
N GLU A 52 -7.79 -6.43 -0.73
CA GLU A 52 -8.07 -6.36 0.71
C GLU A 52 -7.19 -5.33 1.40
N MET A 53 -5.94 -5.20 0.98
CA MET A 53 -4.93 -4.37 1.62
C MET A 53 -5.00 -2.90 1.21
N PHE A 54 -5.16 -2.62 -0.09
CA PHE A 54 -5.13 -1.25 -0.61
C PHE A 54 -6.46 -0.53 -0.42
N GLY A 55 -6.41 0.81 -0.36
CA GLY A 55 -7.61 1.63 -0.27
C GLY A 55 -8.47 1.50 -1.53
N SER A 56 -7.85 1.42 -2.69
CA SER A 56 -8.51 1.10 -3.95
C SER A 56 -7.50 0.55 -4.95
N ILE A 57 -7.98 -0.26 -5.89
CA ILE A 57 -7.14 -0.85 -6.92
C ILE A 57 -7.96 -1.04 -8.19
N GLY A 58 -7.38 -0.67 -9.33
CA GLY A 58 -8.01 -0.86 -10.63
C GLY A 58 -7.73 -2.25 -11.20
N THR A 59 -7.90 -2.38 -12.52
CA THR A 59 -7.67 -3.64 -13.25
C THR A 59 -6.29 -3.64 -13.89
N GLU A 60 -5.81 -4.83 -14.26
CA GLU A 60 -4.48 -5.00 -14.90
C GLU A 60 -3.36 -4.42 -14.04
N VAL A 61 -3.41 -4.69 -12.74
CA VAL A 61 -2.38 -4.24 -11.80
C VAL A 61 -1.48 -5.41 -11.45
N SER A 62 -0.18 -5.19 -11.57
CA SER A 62 0.84 -6.16 -11.23
C SER A 62 1.79 -5.54 -10.21
N VAL A 63 1.94 -6.18 -9.06
CA VAL A 63 2.88 -5.74 -8.03
C VAL A 63 3.91 -6.84 -7.82
N GLY A 64 5.17 -6.52 -8.05
CA GLY A 64 6.27 -7.46 -7.90
C GLY A 64 6.41 -7.97 -6.47
N HIS A 65 7.11 -9.10 -6.32
CA HIS A 65 7.35 -9.68 -4.99
C HIS A 65 8.26 -8.77 -4.15
N SER A 66 8.33 -9.04 -2.86
CA SER A 66 9.09 -8.23 -1.91
C SER A 66 8.57 -6.79 -1.82
N PHE A 67 7.26 -6.63 -2.05
CA PHE A 67 6.58 -5.34 -1.87
C PHE A 67 6.32 -5.12 -0.38
N LEU A 68 6.59 -3.90 0.08
CA LEU A 68 6.32 -3.50 1.46
C LEU A 68 5.58 -2.18 1.51
N CYS A 69 4.75 -2.01 2.51
CA CYS A 69 4.08 -0.74 2.78
C CYS A 69 3.76 -0.66 4.28
N ASP A 70 3.42 0.54 4.76
CA ASP A 70 3.09 0.73 6.18
C ASP A 70 1.69 0.26 6.52
N TYR A 71 0.68 0.82 5.84
CA TYR A 71 -0.73 0.56 6.16
C TYR A 71 -1.50 -0.09 5.03
N GLY A 72 -1.13 0.20 3.79
CA GLY A 72 -1.84 -0.27 2.61
C GLY A 72 -3.11 0.48 2.31
N CYS A 73 -3.92 0.77 3.31
CA CYS A 73 -5.23 1.42 3.12
C CYS A 73 -5.14 2.84 2.56
N ASN A 74 -3.99 3.47 2.62
CA ASN A 74 -3.77 4.79 2.03
C ASN A 74 -3.24 4.73 0.60
N ILE A 75 -3.08 3.54 0.05
CA ILE A 75 -2.59 3.35 -1.32
C ILE A 75 -3.77 3.20 -2.26
N HIS A 76 -3.80 4.00 -3.31
CA HIS A 76 -4.83 3.97 -4.34
C HIS A 76 -4.17 3.77 -5.70
N ILE A 77 -4.49 2.67 -6.36
CA ILE A 77 -3.86 2.26 -7.62
C ILE A 77 -4.90 2.31 -8.74
N GLY A 78 -4.55 2.95 -9.84
CA GLY A 78 -5.41 3.00 -11.03
C GLY A 78 -5.34 1.73 -11.86
N ASP A 79 -5.71 1.84 -13.15
CA ASP A 79 -5.71 0.73 -14.08
C ASP A 79 -4.36 0.62 -14.81
N ASN A 80 -3.99 -0.60 -15.16
CA ASN A 80 -2.78 -0.88 -15.95
C ASN A 80 -1.53 -0.30 -15.29
N VAL A 81 -1.28 -0.69 -14.05
CA VAL A 81 -0.14 -0.25 -13.26
C VAL A 81 0.78 -1.42 -12.97
N THR A 82 2.06 -1.23 -13.18
CA THR A 82 3.07 -2.23 -12.84
C THR A 82 3.97 -1.65 -11.76
N VAL A 83 4.04 -2.30 -10.61
CA VAL A 83 4.94 -1.94 -9.52
C VAL A 83 6.09 -2.95 -9.52
N ASN A 84 7.30 -2.44 -9.67
CA ASN A 84 8.48 -3.28 -9.80
C ASN A 84 8.78 -4.05 -8.50
N ILE A 85 9.59 -5.11 -8.65
CA ILE A 85 10.03 -5.94 -7.52
C ILE A 85 10.77 -5.08 -6.48
N GLY A 86 10.48 -5.32 -5.21
CA GLY A 86 11.19 -4.68 -4.12
C GLY A 86 10.80 -3.24 -3.81
N CYS A 87 9.69 -2.75 -4.36
CA CYS A 87 9.22 -1.41 -4.06
C CYS A 87 8.71 -1.29 -2.62
N VAL A 88 8.93 -0.13 -2.02
CA VAL A 88 8.44 0.19 -0.67
C VAL A 88 7.60 1.45 -0.75
N PHE A 89 6.34 1.36 -0.31
CA PHE A 89 5.43 2.50 -0.25
C PHE A 89 5.23 2.89 1.21
N VAL A 90 5.74 4.07 1.57
CA VAL A 90 5.56 4.60 2.93
C VAL A 90 4.26 5.41 2.93
N ASP A 91 3.14 4.72 3.19
CA ASP A 91 1.80 5.29 3.07
C ASP A 91 1.21 5.71 4.42
N CYS A 92 1.98 6.47 5.21
CA CYS A 92 1.44 7.08 6.43
C CYS A 92 0.40 8.14 6.07
N ASN A 93 0.37 8.61 4.84
CA ASN A 93 -0.71 9.38 4.26
C ASN A 93 -0.98 8.85 2.85
N LYS A 94 -1.95 9.46 2.15
CA LYS A 94 -2.44 8.97 0.87
C LYS A 94 -1.37 8.95 -0.22
N ILE A 95 -1.24 7.82 -0.90
CA ILE A 95 -0.44 7.67 -2.12
C ILE A 95 -1.38 7.26 -3.24
N THR A 96 -1.38 8.01 -4.33
CA THR A 96 -2.21 7.71 -5.50
C THR A 96 -1.31 7.46 -6.71
N VAL A 97 -1.52 6.31 -7.35
CA VAL A 97 -0.85 5.97 -8.62
C VAL A 97 -1.91 6.00 -9.71
N GLY A 98 -1.72 6.85 -10.70
CA GLY A 98 -2.65 7.00 -11.83
C GLY A 98 -2.66 5.80 -12.76
N ASN A 99 -3.38 5.92 -13.87
CA ASN A 99 -3.48 4.84 -14.86
C ASN A 99 -2.23 4.77 -15.73
N ASN A 100 -1.90 3.57 -16.19
CA ASN A 100 -0.80 3.33 -17.14
C ASN A 100 0.56 3.77 -16.62
N VAL A 101 0.82 3.57 -15.32
CA VAL A 101 2.06 4.00 -14.68
C VAL A 101 2.95 2.80 -14.37
N PRO A 102 4.17 2.78 -14.90
CA PRO A 102 5.19 1.83 -14.43
C PRO A 102 5.91 2.45 -13.22
N VAL A 103 5.88 1.77 -12.10
CA VAL A 103 6.57 2.23 -10.89
C VAL A 103 7.88 1.45 -10.77
N SER A 104 8.99 2.14 -11.00
CA SER A 104 10.31 1.52 -11.02
C SER A 104 11.19 1.87 -9.82
N TYR A 105 10.74 2.77 -8.97
CA TYR A 105 11.50 3.16 -7.78
C TYR A 105 11.35 2.12 -6.69
N THR A 106 12.42 1.94 -5.92
CA THR A 106 12.41 1.00 -4.81
C THR A 106 11.84 1.60 -3.53
N HIS A 107 11.71 2.92 -3.47
CA HIS A 107 11.21 3.61 -2.28
C HIS A 107 10.40 4.85 -2.68
N LEU A 108 9.17 4.94 -2.19
CA LEU A 108 8.27 6.05 -2.49
C LEU A 108 7.70 6.64 -1.21
N THR A 109 7.78 7.97 -1.10
CA THR A 109 7.17 8.74 -0.01
C THR A 109 6.24 9.82 -0.53
N LEU A 110 6.20 10.02 -1.86
CA LEU A 110 5.36 11.05 -2.49
C LEU A 110 3.88 10.61 -2.46
N PRO A 111 2.97 11.55 -2.21
CA PRO A 111 1.55 11.21 -2.10
C PRO A 111 0.89 10.84 -3.42
N THR A 112 1.42 11.31 -4.54
CA THR A 112 0.79 11.09 -5.85
C THR A 112 1.84 10.84 -6.92
N ILE A 113 1.57 9.82 -7.76
CA ILE A 113 2.39 9.48 -8.93
C ILE A 113 1.45 9.37 -10.12
N ALA A 114 1.68 10.18 -11.11
CA ALA A 114 0.84 10.23 -12.30
C ALA A 114 1.39 9.39 -13.44
#